data_fbeb53e10a9e02010c4eab0438f9f01b
#
_entry.id   fbeb53e10a9e02010c4eab0438f9f01b
#
_cell.length_a   1.000
_cell.length_b   1.000
_cell.length_c   1.000
_cell.angle_alpha   90.00
_cell.angle_beta   90.00
_cell.angle_gamma   90.00
#
_symmetry.space_group_name_H-M   'P 1'
#
loop_
_entity.id
_entity.type
_entity.pdbx_description
1 polymer ?
#
loop_
_entity_poly.entity_id
_entity_poly.type
_entity_poly.pdbx_seq_one_letter_code
_entity_poly.pdbx_strand_id
1 'polypeptide(L)'
;VSEPPPGSCRVVAWRPEVAGIAEVFHARIADYRYPRHCHDTWTVLIVDHGAIRYDLDTRHHGAVGQTVSVLPPGVVHNGYPAERFGYFRKRNLYLDPDFLSLDLVGRAVDASTFQDARLRAAISALHDRLAAPDPLDVEARLALIAGRLRRRLQRRPPAAREPEPAIADQLRQYLDGHVGDSVTLREAAESLHRSVPHLVRSFTKRYAISPHAYVVAKRVEAARTLLLRGMPAAQVASEVGFHDQAHLTRHFKRHVSITPARYAASAGIGPEPAGHLAPGGRTGSGPDRGAVDSRR
;
A
#
# COMPACT_ATOMS: atom_id res chain seq x y z
N VAL A 1 22.34 13.31 7.55
CA VAL A 1 22.12 11.85 7.42
C VAL A 1 22.43 11.48 5.98
N SER A 2 23.46 10.66 5.76
CA SER A 2 23.94 10.26 4.43
C SER A 2 22.79 9.55 3.68
N GLU A 3 22.56 9.93 2.42
CA GLU A 3 21.63 9.21 1.56
C GLU A 3 22.07 7.74 1.44
N PRO A 4 21.15 6.77 1.66
CA PRO A 4 21.51 5.38 1.49
C PRO A 4 21.84 5.08 0.03
N PRO A 5 22.71 4.09 -0.27
CA PRO A 5 23.19 3.80 -1.61
C PRO A 5 22.03 3.53 -2.59
N PRO A 6 22.21 3.84 -3.89
CA PRO A 6 21.24 3.52 -4.92
C PRO A 6 20.91 2.02 -4.88
N GLY A 7 19.62 1.67 -5.00
CA GLY A 7 19.15 0.27 -4.90
C GLY A 7 18.69 -0.18 -3.51
N SER A 8 18.85 0.62 -2.45
CA SER A 8 18.39 0.24 -1.10
C SER A 8 16.89 0.49 -0.90
N CYS A 9 16.16 -0.53 -0.49
CA CYS A 9 14.80 -0.40 0.01
C CYS A 9 14.81 -0.20 1.53
N ARG A 10 14.16 0.86 2.00
CA ARG A 10 13.90 1.09 3.43
C ARG A 10 12.40 1.08 3.66
N VAL A 11 11.96 0.28 4.62
CA VAL A 11 10.56 0.21 5.05
C VAL A 11 10.53 0.36 6.56
N VAL A 12 9.62 1.20 7.04
CA VAL A 12 9.24 1.32 8.45
C VAL A 12 7.74 1.14 8.51
N ALA A 13 7.28 0.23 9.35
CA ALA A 13 5.86 -0.05 9.54
C ALA A 13 5.57 -0.24 11.02
N TRP A 14 4.44 0.30 11.48
CA TRP A 14 4.00 0.12 12.87
C TRP A 14 2.49 0.16 12.96
N ARG A 15 1.97 -0.34 14.06
CA ARG A 15 0.56 -0.25 14.42
C ARG A 15 0.43 0.76 15.56
N PRO A 16 -0.18 1.94 15.32
CA PRO A 16 -0.45 2.86 16.42
C PRO A 16 -1.58 2.31 17.31
N GLU A 17 -1.55 2.66 18.59
CA GLU A 17 -2.64 2.35 19.54
C GLU A 17 -3.82 3.32 19.37
N VAL A 18 -4.38 3.35 18.17
CA VAL A 18 -5.52 4.20 17.80
C VAL A 18 -6.50 3.39 16.97
N ALA A 19 -7.78 3.50 17.30
CA ALA A 19 -8.85 2.82 16.55
C ALA A 19 -8.90 3.31 15.09
N GLY A 20 -9.25 2.41 14.18
CA GLY A 20 -9.42 2.70 12.76
C GLY A 20 -8.14 2.67 11.92
N ILE A 21 -6.95 2.52 12.54
CA ILE A 21 -5.67 2.39 11.82
C ILE A 21 -5.09 1.00 12.05
N ALA A 22 -5.13 0.16 11.03
CA ALA A 22 -4.55 -1.18 11.07
C ALA A 22 -3.01 -1.14 11.00
N GLU A 23 -2.45 -0.25 10.19
CA GLU A 23 -1.01 -0.11 10.01
C GLU A 23 -0.65 1.25 9.41
N VAL A 24 0.49 1.79 9.80
CA VAL A 24 1.20 2.90 9.16
C VAL A 24 2.44 2.35 8.47
N PHE A 25 2.65 2.72 7.21
CA PHE A 25 3.74 2.17 6.40
C PHE A 25 4.45 3.29 5.65
N HIS A 26 5.72 3.48 5.95
CA HIS A 26 6.61 4.40 5.26
C HIS A 26 7.65 3.62 4.47
N ALA A 27 7.83 3.95 3.20
CA ALA A 27 8.80 3.26 2.37
C ALA A 27 9.56 4.19 1.44
N ARG A 28 10.88 3.94 1.32
CA ARG A 28 11.74 4.38 0.25
C ARG A 28 12.09 3.17 -0.60
N ILE A 29 11.70 3.16 -1.85
CA ILE A 29 11.80 2.02 -2.76
C ILE A 29 12.55 2.45 -4.02
N ALA A 30 13.62 1.72 -4.34
CA ALA A 30 14.36 1.83 -5.59
C ALA A 30 14.25 0.50 -6.34
N ASP A 31 14.00 0.55 -7.65
CA ASP A 31 13.98 -0.60 -8.56
C ASP A 31 13.17 -1.83 -8.13
N TYR A 32 12.10 -1.61 -7.38
CA TYR A 32 11.27 -2.71 -6.90
C TYR A 32 9.85 -2.63 -7.45
N ARG A 33 9.36 -3.76 -7.97
CA ARG A 33 7.99 -3.93 -8.44
C ARG A 33 7.22 -4.80 -7.45
N TYR A 34 6.17 -4.24 -6.85
CA TYR A 34 5.25 -5.02 -6.05
C TYR A 34 4.45 -5.96 -6.96
N PRO A 35 4.41 -7.28 -6.65
CA PRO A 35 3.55 -8.20 -7.37
C PRO A 35 2.08 -7.83 -7.16
N ARG A 36 1.18 -8.40 -7.97
CA ARG A 36 -0.26 -8.25 -7.76
C ARG A 36 -0.67 -8.85 -6.41
N HIS A 37 -1.36 -8.06 -5.61
CA HIS A 37 -1.86 -8.40 -4.27
C HIS A 37 -3.08 -7.54 -3.93
N CYS A 38 -3.73 -7.82 -2.82
CA CYS A 38 -4.82 -7.00 -2.27
C CYS A 38 -4.68 -6.89 -0.75
N HIS A 39 -5.33 -5.91 -0.18
CA HIS A 39 -5.48 -5.71 1.26
C HIS A 39 -6.94 -5.76 1.65
N ASP A 40 -7.26 -6.11 2.89
CA ASP A 40 -8.62 -6.06 3.42
C ASP A 40 -8.96 -4.68 4.03
N THR A 41 -8.02 -3.76 3.95
CA THR A 41 -8.09 -2.40 4.46
C THR A 41 -8.27 -1.38 3.33
N TRP A 42 -8.83 -0.22 3.65
CA TRP A 42 -8.66 0.96 2.82
C TRP A 42 -7.21 1.43 2.91
N THR A 43 -6.56 1.64 1.78
CA THR A 43 -5.20 2.21 1.75
C THR A 43 -5.25 3.65 1.27
N VAL A 44 -4.79 4.58 2.11
CA VAL A 44 -4.60 5.98 1.72
C VAL A 44 -3.12 6.24 1.55
N LEU A 45 -2.72 6.62 0.34
CA LEU A 45 -1.34 6.77 -0.09
C LEU A 45 -1.02 8.21 -0.47
N ILE A 46 0.11 8.73 0.02
CA ILE A 46 0.76 9.94 -0.49
C ILE A 46 2.21 9.64 -0.89
N VAL A 47 2.68 10.32 -1.94
CA VAL A 47 4.07 10.23 -2.43
C VAL A 47 4.80 11.51 -2.04
N ASP A 48 5.93 11.37 -1.31
CA ASP A 48 6.75 12.50 -0.88
C ASP A 48 7.89 12.79 -1.87
N HIS A 49 8.35 11.78 -2.62
CA HIS A 49 9.37 11.91 -3.66
C HIS A 49 9.14 10.91 -4.77
N GLY A 50 9.47 11.31 -6.00
CA GLY A 50 9.32 10.47 -7.17
C GLY A 50 7.88 10.27 -7.62
N ALA A 51 7.61 9.19 -8.32
CA ALA A 51 6.29 8.82 -8.79
C ALA A 51 6.12 7.29 -8.80
N ILE A 52 4.89 6.85 -8.56
CA ILE A 52 4.49 5.45 -8.58
C ILE A 52 3.48 5.27 -9.69
N ARG A 53 3.65 4.22 -10.51
CA ARG A 53 2.62 3.66 -11.38
C ARG A 53 2.06 2.42 -10.71
N TYR A 54 0.78 2.19 -10.85
CA TYR A 54 0.12 1.01 -10.33
C TYR A 54 -1.12 0.65 -11.16
N ASP A 55 -1.40 -0.64 -11.22
CA ASP A 55 -2.65 -1.14 -11.76
C ASP A 55 -3.57 -1.41 -10.58
N LEU A 56 -4.81 -1.01 -10.67
CA LEU A 56 -5.87 -1.28 -9.71
C LEU A 56 -7.00 -1.97 -10.47
N ASP A 57 -7.25 -3.23 -10.16
CA ASP A 57 -8.04 -4.12 -10.98
C ASP A 57 -7.45 -4.21 -12.40
N THR A 58 -8.19 -3.76 -13.41
CA THR A 58 -7.78 -3.72 -14.83
C THR A 58 -7.35 -2.31 -15.29
N ARG A 59 -7.33 -1.32 -14.40
CA ARG A 59 -7.07 0.08 -14.72
C ARG A 59 -5.68 0.52 -14.34
N HIS A 60 -5.07 1.36 -15.17
CA HIS A 60 -3.76 1.95 -14.93
C HIS A 60 -3.88 3.29 -14.22
N HIS A 61 -3.13 3.46 -13.16
CA HIS A 61 -3.11 4.67 -12.35
C HIS A 61 -1.68 5.14 -12.09
N GLY A 62 -1.53 6.36 -11.57
CA GLY A 62 -0.25 6.91 -11.14
C GLY A 62 -0.41 7.84 -9.95
N ALA A 63 0.53 7.80 -9.03
CA ALA A 63 0.63 8.68 -7.89
C ALA A 63 1.91 9.50 -7.95
N VAL A 64 1.79 10.81 -7.78
CA VAL A 64 2.89 11.78 -7.75
C VAL A 64 2.79 12.67 -6.51
N GLY A 65 3.81 13.48 -6.23
CA GLY A 65 3.92 14.27 -5.00
C GLY A 65 2.75 15.20 -4.66
N GLN A 66 1.91 15.56 -5.62
CA GLN A 66 0.75 16.46 -5.42
C GLN A 66 -0.59 15.70 -5.31
N THR A 67 -0.56 14.38 -5.36
CA THR A 67 -1.79 13.57 -5.36
C THR A 67 -2.00 12.82 -4.06
N VAL A 68 -3.27 12.45 -3.84
CA VAL A 68 -3.70 11.45 -2.87
C VAL A 68 -4.27 10.28 -3.64
N SER A 69 -3.85 9.07 -3.31
CA SER A 69 -4.42 7.84 -3.86
C SER A 69 -5.16 7.06 -2.79
N VAL A 70 -6.29 6.46 -3.17
CA VAL A 70 -7.11 5.62 -2.29
C VAL A 70 -7.33 4.28 -2.98
N LEU A 71 -6.84 3.22 -2.35
CA LEU A 71 -7.04 1.85 -2.84
C LEU A 71 -8.07 1.17 -1.93
N PRO A 72 -9.15 0.63 -2.51
CA PRO A 72 -10.22 0.02 -1.74
C PRO A 72 -9.86 -1.40 -1.28
N PRO A 73 -10.49 -1.91 -0.20
CA PRO A 73 -10.30 -3.26 0.28
C PRO A 73 -10.69 -4.31 -0.77
N GLY A 74 -9.98 -5.43 -0.77
CA GLY A 74 -10.25 -6.59 -1.60
C GLY A 74 -9.98 -6.40 -3.10
N VAL A 75 -9.48 -5.25 -3.55
CA VAL A 75 -9.17 -5.00 -4.97
C VAL A 75 -7.70 -5.28 -5.24
N VAL A 76 -7.45 -6.14 -6.25
CA VAL A 76 -6.10 -6.53 -6.64
C VAL A 76 -5.38 -5.36 -7.30
N HIS A 77 -4.17 -5.10 -6.86
CA HIS A 77 -3.29 -4.06 -7.39
C HIS A 77 -1.82 -4.49 -7.38
N ASN A 78 -1.00 -3.76 -8.10
CA ASN A 78 0.45 -3.84 -8.07
C ASN A 78 1.03 -2.44 -7.81
N GLY A 79 2.35 -2.27 -7.93
CA GLY A 79 2.98 -0.95 -7.87
C GLY A 79 4.44 -1.01 -8.31
N TYR A 80 4.89 0.00 -9.06
CA TYR A 80 6.25 0.09 -9.56
C TYR A 80 6.70 1.54 -9.73
N PRO A 81 8.03 1.82 -9.67
CA PRO A 81 8.55 3.16 -9.90
C PRO A 81 8.22 3.65 -11.30
N ALA A 82 7.91 4.94 -11.46
CA ALA A 82 7.91 5.57 -12.77
C ALA A 82 9.38 5.76 -13.23
N GLU A 83 9.68 5.41 -14.48
CA GLU A 83 11.04 5.28 -15.03
C GLU A 83 11.93 6.54 -14.92
N ARG A 84 11.34 7.72 -14.73
CA ARG A 84 12.09 9.00 -14.62
C ARG A 84 12.72 9.25 -13.25
N PHE A 85 12.38 8.43 -12.25
CA PHE A 85 12.81 8.63 -10.87
C PHE A 85 13.51 7.36 -10.40
N GLY A 86 14.77 7.42 -10.04
CA GLY A 86 15.54 6.28 -9.56
C GLY A 86 14.99 5.62 -8.30
N TYR A 87 14.14 6.33 -7.55
CA TYR A 87 13.41 5.83 -6.39
C TYR A 87 12.14 6.64 -6.14
N PHE A 88 11.24 6.11 -5.31
CA PHE A 88 10.14 6.87 -4.74
C PHE A 88 10.09 6.74 -3.23
N ARG A 89 9.50 7.73 -2.58
CA ARG A 89 9.19 7.73 -1.16
C ARG A 89 7.69 7.89 -0.98
N LYS A 90 7.09 6.95 -0.24
CA LYS A 90 5.64 6.92 0.00
C LYS A 90 5.32 6.73 1.47
N ARG A 91 4.15 7.23 1.86
CA ARG A 91 3.51 6.97 3.15
C ARG A 91 2.11 6.43 2.92
N ASN A 92 1.81 5.28 3.53
CA ASN A 92 0.49 4.66 3.48
C ASN A 92 -0.12 4.62 4.87
N LEU A 93 -1.43 4.87 4.94
CA LEU A 93 -2.29 4.48 6.05
C LEU A 93 -3.12 3.29 5.58
N TYR A 94 -3.06 2.19 6.30
CA TYR A 94 -3.97 1.06 6.16
C TYR A 94 -5.06 1.23 7.21
N LEU A 95 -6.28 1.46 6.76
CA LEU A 95 -7.41 1.84 7.59
C LEU A 95 -8.46 0.72 7.58
N ASP A 96 -9.14 0.55 8.69
CA ASP A 96 -10.11 -0.52 8.86
C ASP A 96 -11.19 -0.51 7.75
N PRO A 97 -11.80 -1.65 7.41
CA PRO A 97 -12.75 -1.76 6.30
C PRO A 97 -13.96 -0.83 6.40
N ASP A 98 -14.34 -0.44 7.61
CA ASP A 98 -15.44 0.48 7.92
C ASP A 98 -15.07 1.97 7.82
N PHE A 99 -13.81 2.30 7.57
CA PHE A 99 -13.36 3.70 7.41
C PHE A 99 -14.12 4.44 6.31
N LEU A 100 -14.41 3.78 5.19
CA LEU A 100 -15.31 4.25 4.14
C LEU A 100 -16.29 3.14 3.79
N SER A 101 -17.51 3.53 3.42
CA SER A 101 -18.55 2.58 3.02
C SER A 101 -18.13 1.74 1.79
N LEU A 102 -18.44 0.43 1.80
CA LEU A 102 -18.06 -0.50 0.74
C LEU A 102 -18.74 -0.20 -0.62
N ASP A 103 -19.85 0.57 -0.63
CA ASP A 103 -20.45 1.06 -1.89
C ASP A 103 -19.53 2.02 -2.67
N LEU A 104 -18.49 2.56 -2.02
CA LEU A 104 -17.48 3.41 -2.65
C LEU A 104 -16.36 2.64 -3.34
N VAL A 105 -16.26 1.31 -3.17
CA VAL A 105 -15.19 0.48 -3.75
C VAL A 105 -15.10 0.67 -5.27
N GLY A 106 -16.18 0.49 -6.01
CA GLY A 106 -16.18 0.67 -7.47
C GLY A 106 -15.76 2.09 -7.89
N ARG A 107 -16.21 3.11 -7.16
CA ARG A 107 -15.84 4.50 -7.43
C ARG A 107 -14.37 4.79 -7.16
N ALA A 108 -13.80 4.15 -6.13
CA ALA A 108 -12.38 4.23 -5.82
C ALA A 108 -11.52 3.52 -6.89
N VAL A 109 -11.98 2.39 -7.46
CA VAL A 109 -11.33 1.73 -8.60
C VAL A 109 -11.30 2.65 -9.82
N ASP A 110 -12.42 3.31 -10.12
CA ASP A 110 -12.52 4.22 -11.26
C ASP A 110 -11.67 5.48 -11.13
N ALA A 111 -11.46 5.95 -9.91
CA ALA A 111 -10.81 7.22 -9.62
C ALA A 111 -10.01 7.16 -8.33
N SER A 112 -9.07 6.26 -8.28
CA SER A 112 -8.23 6.06 -7.10
C SER A 112 -7.30 7.23 -6.77
N THR A 113 -6.94 8.07 -7.75
CA THR A 113 -5.97 9.17 -7.58
C THR A 113 -6.58 10.50 -7.96
N PHE A 114 -6.33 11.53 -7.14
CA PHE A 114 -6.80 12.88 -7.38
C PHE A 114 -5.91 13.95 -6.73
N GLN A 115 -5.91 15.15 -7.30
CA GLN A 115 -5.23 16.31 -6.73
C GLN A 115 -6.13 16.95 -5.68
N ASP A 116 -5.63 17.04 -4.44
CA ASP A 116 -6.27 17.76 -3.36
C ASP A 116 -5.21 18.15 -2.32
N ALA A 117 -4.64 19.34 -2.47
CA ALA A 117 -3.54 19.82 -1.63
C ALA A 117 -3.92 19.89 -0.15
N ARG A 118 -5.18 20.28 0.18
CA ARG A 118 -5.64 20.32 1.59
C ARG A 118 -5.79 18.94 2.19
N LEU A 119 -6.32 17.98 1.44
CA LEU A 119 -6.42 16.60 1.90
C LEU A 119 -5.02 15.98 2.06
N ARG A 120 -4.13 16.20 1.10
CA ARG A 120 -2.74 15.74 1.20
C ARG A 120 -2.02 16.30 2.43
N ALA A 121 -2.19 17.60 2.70
CA ALA A 121 -1.63 18.24 3.90
C ALA A 121 -2.20 17.64 5.20
N ALA A 122 -3.52 17.38 5.25
CA ALA A 122 -4.16 16.75 6.40
C ALA A 122 -3.63 15.33 6.64
N ILE A 123 -3.46 14.53 5.58
CA ILE A 123 -2.88 13.18 5.66
C ILE A 123 -1.41 13.25 6.11
N SER A 124 -0.62 14.18 5.57
CA SER A 124 0.77 14.38 5.99
C SER A 124 0.86 14.73 7.48
N ALA A 125 0.05 15.69 7.94
CA ALA A 125 0.00 16.07 9.33
C ALA A 125 -0.46 14.92 10.26
N LEU A 126 -1.36 14.06 9.79
CA LEU A 126 -1.73 12.86 10.52
C LEU A 126 -0.55 11.91 10.68
N HIS A 127 0.21 11.62 9.60
CA HIS A 127 1.41 10.78 9.70
C HIS A 127 2.41 11.31 10.73
N ASP A 128 2.58 12.63 10.82
CA ASP A 128 3.52 13.26 11.76
C ASP A 128 3.06 13.11 13.23
N ARG A 129 1.74 13.05 13.45
CA ARG A 129 1.14 12.82 14.78
C ARG A 129 1.18 11.36 15.23
N LEU A 130 1.23 10.42 14.30
CA LEU A 130 1.21 8.99 14.61
C LEU A 130 2.53 8.46 15.21
N ALA A 131 3.55 9.29 15.35
CA ALA A 131 4.76 8.97 16.10
C ALA A 131 4.53 8.94 17.63
N ALA A 132 3.66 9.84 18.14
CA ALA A 132 3.22 9.92 19.51
C ALA A 132 1.75 10.33 19.50
N PRO A 133 0.82 9.38 19.28
CA PRO A 133 -0.57 9.68 19.00
C PRO A 133 -1.31 10.11 20.28
N ASP A 134 -2.09 11.19 20.15
CA ASP A 134 -3.23 11.46 21.01
C ASP A 134 -4.45 10.82 20.33
N PRO A 135 -5.12 9.83 20.94
CA PRO A 135 -6.22 9.11 20.30
C PRO A 135 -7.34 10.03 19.83
N LEU A 136 -7.72 11.03 20.64
CA LEU A 136 -8.82 11.94 20.31
C LEU A 136 -8.47 12.87 19.13
N ASP A 137 -7.23 13.40 19.07
CA ASP A 137 -6.77 14.21 17.94
C ASP A 137 -6.72 13.37 16.65
N VAL A 138 -6.24 12.13 16.72
CA VAL A 138 -6.14 11.22 15.57
C VAL A 138 -7.53 10.85 15.06
N GLU A 139 -8.47 10.48 15.94
CA GLU A 139 -9.86 10.16 15.56
C GLU A 139 -10.55 11.34 14.88
N ALA A 140 -10.40 12.55 15.41
CA ALA A 140 -10.94 13.75 14.80
C ALA A 140 -10.38 14.01 13.40
N ARG A 141 -9.08 13.84 13.21
CA ARG A 141 -8.41 13.97 11.91
C ARG A 141 -8.88 12.91 10.92
N LEU A 142 -8.98 11.65 11.35
CA LEU A 142 -9.49 10.56 10.52
C LEU A 142 -10.91 10.84 10.05
N ALA A 143 -11.80 11.30 10.93
CA ALA A 143 -13.18 11.67 10.57
C ALA A 143 -13.24 12.78 9.51
N LEU A 144 -12.38 13.81 9.62
CA LEU A 144 -12.30 14.89 8.63
C LEU A 144 -11.75 14.38 7.28
N ILE A 145 -10.73 13.53 7.30
CA ILE A 145 -10.17 12.87 6.10
C ILE A 145 -11.23 11.99 5.44
N ALA A 146 -11.92 11.13 6.21
CA ALA A 146 -12.99 10.26 5.70
C ALA A 146 -14.12 11.06 5.05
N GLY A 147 -14.57 12.12 5.70
CA GLY A 147 -15.60 13.00 5.16
C GLY A 147 -15.20 13.66 3.85
N ARG A 148 -13.93 14.05 3.69
CA ARG A 148 -13.42 14.64 2.46
C ARG A 148 -13.25 13.62 1.34
N LEU A 149 -12.72 12.42 1.64
CA LEU A 149 -12.61 11.30 0.71
C LEU A 149 -13.99 10.87 0.21
N ARG A 150 -14.97 10.68 1.12
CA ARG A 150 -16.35 10.32 0.77
C ARG A 150 -16.94 11.32 -0.24
N ARG A 151 -16.85 12.61 0.03
CA ARG A 151 -17.36 13.65 -0.89
C ARG A 151 -16.64 13.60 -2.25
N ARG A 152 -15.35 13.28 -2.31
CA ARG A 152 -14.61 13.13 -3.57
C ARG A 152 -15.09 11.95 -4.39
N LEU A 153 -15.22 10.80 -3.75
CA LEU A 153 -15.65 9.57 -4.41
C LEU A 153 -17.13 9.63 -4.84
N GLN A 154 -18.00 10.26 -4.05
CA GLN A 154 -19.44 10.39 -4.35
C GLN A 154 -19.75 11.32 -5.54
N ARG A 155 -18.88 12.27 -5.87
CA ARG A 155 -19.08 13.18 -7.00
C ARG A 155 -19.04 12.51 -8.39
N ARG A 156 -18.71 11.23 -8.48
CA ARG A 156 -18.70 10.46 -9.72
C ARG A 156 -19.90 9.50 -9.78
N PRO A 157 -20.51 9.32 -10.97
CA PRO A 157 -21.54 8.31 -11.13
C PRO A 157 -20.97 6.93 -10.82
N PRO A 158 -21.76 6.00 -10.22
CA PRO A 158 -21.31 4.64 -10.00
C PRO A 158 -21.04 3.96 -11.35
N ALA A 159 -19.98 3.14 -11.42
CA ALA A 159 -19.81 2.21 -12.53
C ALA A 159 -21.03 1.28 -12.61
N ALA A 160 -21.45 0.92 -13.83
CA ALA A 160 -22.53 -0.02 -14.03
C ALA A 160 -22.29 -1.30 -13.24
N ARG A 161 -23.26 -1.71 -12.45
CA ARG A 161 -23.18 -2.93 -11.61
C ARG A 161 -23.28 -4.14 -12.54
N GLU A 162 -22.29 -5.02 -12.53
CA GLU A 162 -22.44 -6.31 -13.21
C GLU A 162 -23.49 -7.17 -12.49
N PRO A 163 -24.37 -7.86 -13.25
CA PRO A 163 -25.34 -8.78 -12.67
C PRO A 163 -24.66 -10.08 -12.25
N GLU A 164 -25.08 -10.64 -11.14
CA GLU A 164 -24.67 -11.88 -10.46
C GLU A 164 -23.18 -12.04 -10.10
N PRO A 165 -22.88 -12.59 -8.91
CA PRO A 165 -21.50 -12.90 -8.56
C PRO A 165 -20.95 -13.92 -9.57
N ALA A 166 -20.05 -13.46 -10.42
CA ALA A 166 -19.36 -14.32 -11.37
C ALA A 166 -18.70 -15.48 -10.62
N ILE A 167 -18.54 -16.63 -11.24
CA ILE A 167 -17.89 -17.81 -10.64
C ILE A 167 -16.52 -17.46 -10.03
N ALA A 168 -15.86 -16.43 -10.56
CA ALA A 168 -14.63 -15.88 -10.00
C ALA A 168 -14.82 -15.25 -8.62
N ASP A 169 -15.94 -14.54 -8.39
CA ASP A 169 -16.27 -13.92 -7.11
C ASP A 169 -16.64 -14.98 -6.07
N GLN A 170 -17.34 -16.04 -6.49
CA GLN A 170 -17.63 -17.20 -5.63
C GLN A 170 -16.35 -17.92 -5.21
N LEU A 171 -15.40 -18.15 -6.14
CA LEU A 171 -14.09 -18.71 -5.81
C LEU A 171 -13.32 -17.80 -4.87
N ARG A 172 -13.35 -16.47 -5.08
CA ARG A 172 -12.69 -15.52 -4.18
C ARG A 172 -13.25 -15.65 -2.76
N GLN A 173 -14.56 -15.65 -2.62
CA GLN A 173 -15.22 -15.79 -1.32
C GLN A 173 -14.83 -17.11 -0.64
N TYR A 174 -14.78 -18.22 -1.39
CA TYR A 174 -14.31 -19.50 -0.89
C TYR A 174 -12.87 -19.43 -0.38
N LEU A 175 -11.95 -18.85 -1.17
CA LEU A 175 -10.55 -18.70 -0.80
C LEU A 175 -10.35 -17.78 0.41
N ASP A 176 -11.11 -16.69 0.50
CA ASP A 176 -11.06 -15.76 1.63
C ASP A 176 -11.45 -16.43 2.96
N GLY A 177 -12.41 -17.35 2.92
CA GLY A 177 -12.82 -18.14 4.08
C GLY A 177 -11.81 -19.19 4.53
N HIS A 178 -10.78 -19.48 3.73
CA HIS A 178 -9.84 -20.59 3.98
C HIS A 178 -8.36 -20.17 3.85
N VAL A 179 -8.03 -18.91 4.08
CA VAL A 179 -6.67 -18.39 3.86
C VAL A 179 -5.61 -19.10 4.70
N GLY A 180 -5.92 -19.45 5.97
CA GLY A 180 -5.03 -20.16 6.89
C GLY A 180 -4.94 -21.66 6.64
N ASP A 181 -5.89 -22.22 5.89
CA ASP A 181 -6.04 -23.67 5.72
C ASP A 181 -5.22 -24.18 4.52
N SER A 182 -4.97 -25.50 4.50
CA SER A 182 -4.36 -26.19 3.35
C SER A 182 -5.40 -26.44 2.26
N VAL A 183 -5.97 -25.36 1.70
CA VAL A 183 -7.01 -25.43 0.65
C VAL A 183 -6.42 -25.85 -0.68
N THR A 184 -7.11 -26.79 -1.34
CA THR A 184 -6.82 -27.17 -2.71
C THR A 184 -7.86 -26.61 -3.67
N LEU A 185 -7.44 -26.31 -4.91
CA LEU A 185 -8.40 -25.93 -5.96
C LEU A 185 -9.36 -27.06 -6.33
N ARG A 186 -9.06 -28.29 -5.97
CA ARG A 186 -9.96 -29.45 -6.16
C ARG A 186 -11.15 -29.33 -5.23
N GLU A 187 -10.93 -29.10 -3.94
CA GLU A 187 -12.00 -28.90 -2.95
C GLU A 187 -12.89 -27.71 -3.33
N ALA A 188 -12.28 -26.58 -3.75
CA ALA A 188 -13.03 -25.44 -4.26
C ALA A 188 -13.86 -25.81 -5.50
N ALA A 189 -13.33 -26.63 -6.41
CA ALA A 189 -14.01 -27.06 -7.63
C ALA A 189 -15.21 -27.97 -7.32
N GLU A 190 -15.06 -28.86 -6.36
CA GLU A 190 -16.14 -29.72 -5.85
C GLU A 190 -17.24 -28.89 -5.19
N SER A 191 -16.87 -27.99 -4.29
CA SER A 191 -17.79 -27.08 -3.58
C SER A 191 -18.60 -26.19 -4.52
N LEU A 192 -17.94 -25.64 -5.57
CA LEU A 192 -18.55 -24.75 -6.54
C LEU A 192 -19.15 -25.47 -7.76
N HIS A 193 -19.12 -26.82 -7.80
CA HIS A 193 -19.59 -27.63 -8.91
C HIS A 193 -19.01 -27.19 -10.26
N ARG A 194 -17.70 -26.94 -10.32
CA ARG A 194 -16.95 -26.51 -11.50
C ARG A 194 -15.64 -27.27 -11.63
N SER A 195 -15.06 -27.27 -12.83
CA SER A 195 -13.73 -27.85 -13.02
C SER A 195 -12.63 -26.86 -12.60
N VAL A 196 -11.53 -27.38 -12.07
CA VAL A 196 -10.33 -26.58 -11.67
C VAL A 196 -9.85 -25.66 -12.81
N PRO A 197 -9.71 -26.15 -14.08
CA PRO A 197 -9.29 -25.26 -15.17
C PRO A 197 -10.28 -24.11 -15.44
N HIS A 198 -11.59 -24.34 -15.25
CA HIS A 198 -12.59 -23.29 -15.41
C HIS A 198 -12.44 -22.23 -14.32
N LEU A 199 -12.31 -22.65 -13.06
CA LEU A 199 -12.11 -21.73 -11.93
C LEU A 199 -10.85 -20.88 -12.12
N VAL A 200 -9.71 -21.51 -12.47
CA VAL A 200 -8.45 -20.78 -12.70
C VAL A 200 -8.57 -19.75 -13.82
N ARG A 201 -9.15 -20.12 -14.95
CA ARG A 201 -9.33 -19.19 -16.08
C ARG A 201 -10.25 -18.02 -15.72
N SER A 202 -11.41 -18.31 -15.12
CA SER A 202 -12.39 -17.29 -14.73
C SER A 202 -11.82 -16.33 -13.71
N PHE A 203 -11.13 -16.85 -12.69
CA PHE A 203 -10.50 -16.05 -11.65
C PHE A 203 -9.38 -15.15 -12.21
N THR A 204 -8.48 -15.75 -13.02
CA THR A 204 -7.38 -15.00 -13.62
C THR A 204 -7.88 -13.94 -14.61
N LYS A 205 -8.92 -14.24 -15.37
CA LYS A 205 -9.57 -13.26 -16.27
C LYS A 205 -10.18 -12.10 -15.47
N ARG A 206 -10.85 -12.39 -14.35
CA ARG A 206 -11.56 -11.39 -13.53
C ARG A 206 -10.63 -10.53 -12.69
N TYR A 207 -9.61 -11.14 -12.07
CA TYR A 207 -8.73 -10.48 -11.09
C TYR A 207 -7.30 -10.26 -11.58
N ALA A 208 -6.94 -10.70 -12.78
CA ALA A 208 -5.59 -10.61 -13.35
C ALA A 208 -4.47 -11.17 -12.44
N ILE A 209 -4.84 -12.11 -11.55
CA ILE A 209 -3.95 -12.84 -10.64
C ILE A 209 -4.43 -14.28 -10.56
N SER A 210 -3.52 -15.25 -10.43
CA SER A 210 -3.94 -16.65 -10.24
C SER A 210 -4.51 -16.88 -8.84
N PRO A 211 -5.42 -17.86 -8.64
CA PRO A 211 -5.94 -18.20 -7.31
C PRO A 211 -4.84 -18.45 -6.27
N HIS A 212 -3.79 -19.21 -6.64
CA HIS A 212 -2.65 -19.46 -5.76
C HIS A 212 -1.92 -18.18 -5.36
N ALA A 213 -1.61 -17.30 -6.33
CA ALA A 213 -0.92 -16.04 -6.02
C ALA A 213 -1.80 -15.11 -5.16
N TYR A 214 -3.12 -15.18 -5.33
CA TYR A 214 -4.09 -14.47 -4.48
C TYR A 214 -4.02 -14.96 -3.02
N VAL A 215 -4.09 -16.28 -2.78
CA VAL A 215 -3.98 -16.84 -1.42
C VAL A 215 -2.65 -16.49 -0.77
N VAL A 216 -1.53 -16.58 -1.53
CA VAL A 216 -0.22 -16.18 -1.02
C VAL A 216 -0.20 -14.71 -0.60
N ALA A 217 -0.80 -13.81 -1.39
CA ALA A 217 -0.87 -12.39 -1.05
C ALA A 217 -1.69 -12.16 0.23
N LYS A 218 -2.82 -12.84 0.39
CA LYS A 218 -3.66 -12.78 1.60
C LYS A 218 -2.90 -13.31 2.84
N ARG A 219 -2.15 -14.39 2.71
CA ARG A 219 -1.30 -14.91 3.80
C ARG A 219 -0.22 -13.93 4.21
N VAL A 220 0.41 -13.26 3.23
CA VAL A 220 1.40 -12.21 3.54
C VAL A 220 0.75 -11.04 4.25
N GLU A 221 -0.46 -10.64 3.88
CA GLU A 221 -1.21 -9.59 4.57
C GLU A 221 -1.51 -9.95 6.02
N ALA A 222 -2.01 -11.17 6.27
CA ALA A 222 -2.21 -11.67 7.62
C ALA A 222 -0.90 -11.73 8.43
N ALA A 223 0.20 -12.16 7.78
CA ALA A 223 1.51 -12.20 8.41
C ALA A 223 2.00 -10.81 8.85
N ARG A 224 1.77 -9.75 8.08
CA ARG A 224 2.12 -8.37 8.44
C ARG A 224 1.49 -7.99 9.78
N THR A 225 0.18 -8.23 9.92
CA THR A 225 -0.56 -7.94 11.15
C THR A 225 0.03 -8.66 12.37
N LEU A 226 0.32 -9.96 12.23
CA LEU A 226 0.86 -10.77 13.33
C LEU A 226 2.29 -10.37 13.70
N LEU A 227 3.13 -10.06 12.71
CA LEU A 227 4.51 -9.58 12.93
C LEU A 227 4.53 -8.25 13.68
N LEU A 228 3.65 -7.29 13.34
CA LEU A 228 3.54 -6.01 14.04
C LEU A 228 2.99 -6.15 15.46
N ARG A 229 2.31 -7.26 15.77
CA ARG A 229 1.90 -7.63 17.12
C ARG A 229 3.02 -8.34 17.91
N GLY A 230 4.21 -8.49 17.34
CA GLY A 230 5.36 -9.12 17.98
C GLY A 230 5.41 -10.64 17.90
N MET A 231 4.53 -11.29 17.12
CA MET A 231 4.57 -12.74 16.97
C MET A 231 5.83 -13.17 16.23
N PRO A 232 6.58 -14.20 16.72
CA PRO A 232 7.78 -14.72 16.06
C PRO A 232 7.50 -15.23 14.64
N ALA A 233 8.39 -14.95 13.68
CA ALA A 233 8.17 -15.28 12.27
C ALA A 233 7.95 -16.77 11.99
N ALA A 234 8.54 -17.65 12.79
CA ALA A 234 8.30 -19.11 12.70
C ALA A 234 6.85 -19.45 13.05
N GLN A 235 6.33 -18.86 14.12
CA GLN A 235 4.94 -19.06 14.53
C GLN A 235 3.97 -18.44 13.55
N VAL A 236 4.28 -17.21 13.04
CA VAL A 236 3.50 -16.54 11.99
C VAL A 236 3.38 -17.44 10.75
N ALA A 237 4.47 -18.10 10.32
CA ALA A 237 4.44 -18.97 9.15
C ALA A 237 3.38 -20.07 9.29
N SER A 238 3.33 -20.76 10.42
CA SER A 238 2.34 -21.79 10.70
C SER A 238 0.92 -21.22 10.76
N GLU A 239 0.75 -20.10 11.47
CA GLU A 239 -0.56 -19.49 11.72
C GLU A 239 -1.25 -19.03 10.43
N VAL A 240 -0.48 -18.51 9.46
CA VAL A 240 -1.04 -18.02 8.19
C VAL A 240 -0.98 -19.04 7.05
N GLY A 241 -0.60 -20.30 7.33
CA GLY A 241 -0.64 -21.42 6.39
C GLY A 241 0.56 -21.49 5.42
N PHE A 242 1.73 -20.94 5.77
CA PHE A 242 2.98 -21.25 5.06
C PHE A 242 3.59 -22.54 5.61
N HIS A 243 4.25 -23.30 4.74
CA HIS A 243 4.90 -24.56 5.11
C HIS A 243 5.94 -24.40 6.22
N ASP A 244 6.75 -23.33 6.14
CA ASP A 244 7.80 -23.00 7.10
C ASP A 244 8.16 -21.50 7.05
N GLN A 245 9.05 -21.08 7.96
CA GLN A 245 9.55 -19.71 8.02
C GLN A 245 10.32 -19.29 6.75
N ALA A 246 11.03 -20.20 6.10
CA ALA A 246 11.79 -19.88 4.88
C ALA A 246 10.83 -19.59 3.71
N HIS A 247 9.75 -20.36 3.62
CA HIS A 247 8.66 -20.16 2.66
C HIS A 247 7.98 -18.81 2.89
N LEU A 248 7.58 -18.51 4.14
CA LEU A 248 7.08 -17.17 4.51
C LEU A 248 8.08 -16.08 4.09
N THR A 249 9.36 -16.20 4.48
CA THR A 249 10.38 -15.18 4.23
C THR A 249 10.53 -14.86 2.74
N ARG A 250 10.55 -15.89 1.88
CA ARG A 250 10.64 -15.73 0.43
C ARG A 250 9.46 -14.95 -0.13
N HIS A 251 8.23 -15.32 0.23
CA HIS A 251 7.02 -14.66 -0.25
C HIS A 251 6.85 -13.27 0.35
N PHE A 252 7.11 -13.11 1.65
CA PHE A 252 7.04 -11.84 2.35
C PHE A 252 8.00 -10.82 1.73
N LYS A 253 9.28 -11.19 1.51
CA LYS A 253 10.26 -10.31 0.84
C LYS A 253 9.80 -9.92 -0.57
N ARG A 254 9.15 -10.83 -1.30
CA ARG A 254 8.60 -10.56 -2.63
C ARG A 254 7.40 -9.59 -2.61
N HIS A 255 6.65 -9.49 -1.52
CA HIS A 255 5.47 -8.62 -1.42
C HIS A 255 5.73 -7.31 -0.68
N VAL A 256 6.68 -7.31 0.26
CA VAL A 256 6.93 -6.18 1.16
C VAL A 256 8.31 -5.53 0.93
N SER A 257 9.19 -6.16 0.13
CA SER A 257 10.57 -5.76 -0.18
C SER A 257 11.61 -5.98 0.92
N ILE A 258 11.21 -6.30 2.14
CA ILE A 258 12.10 -6.61 3.27
C ILE A 258 11.70 -7.95 3.91
N THR A 259 12.58 -8.50 4.76
CA THR A 259 12.30 -9.76 5.47
C THR A 259 11.29 -9.57 6.60
N PRO A 260 10.57 -10.65 7.02
CA PRO A 260 9.67 -10.60 8.20
C PRO A 260 10.35 -10.06 9.46
N ALA A 261 11.58 -10.47 9.74
CA ALA A 261 12.32 -10.01 10.91
C ALA A 261 12.62 -8.50 10.87
N ARG A 262 13.03 -7.97 9.70
CA ARG A 262 13.22 -6.52 9.54
C ARG A 262 11.92 -5.74 9.61
N TYR A 263 10.85 -6.33 9.15
CA TYR A 263 9.51 -5.74 9.22
C TYR A 263 9.03 -5.67 10.68
N ALA A 264 9.14 -6.76 11.44
CA ALA A 264 8.81 -6.79 12.86
C ALA A 264 9.65 -5.81 13.69
N ALA A 265 10.97 -5.75 13.41
CA ALA A 265 11.87 -4.81 14.09
C ALA A 265 11.52 -3.34 13.82
N SER A 266 10.85 -3.02 12.70
CA SER A 266 10.43 -1.65 12.40
C SER A 266 9.24 -1.17 13.25
N ALA A 267 8.50 -2.08 13.88
CA ALA A 267 7.37 -1.75 14.73
C ALA A 267 7.76 -0.91 15.97
N GLY A 268 9.00 -1.11 16.47
CA GLY A 268 9.55 -0.35 17.61
C GLY A 268 10.32 0.93 17.21
N ILE A 269 10.48 1.18 15.93
CA ILE A 269 11.15 2.37 15.42
C ILE A 269 10.06 3.35 15.01
N GLY A 270 9.78 4.35 15.83
CA GLY A 270 8.91 5.45 15.47
C GLY A 270 9.34 6.12 14.15
N PRO A 271 8.46 6.88 13.48
CA PRO A 271 8.83 7.57 12.25
C PRO A 271 10.01 8.49 12.48
N GLU A 272 11.02 8.43 11.60
CA GLU A 272 11.99 9.51 11.52
C GLU A 272 11.22 10.82 11.29
N PRO A 273 11.48 11.89 12.05
CA PRO A 273 10.86 13.19 11.79
C PRO A 273 11.10 13.54 10.32
N ALA A 274 10.04 13.97 9.65
CA ALA A 274 10.11 14.40 8.25
C ALA A 274 11.18 15.49 8.15
N GLY A 275 12.35 15.14 7.62
CA GLY A 275 13.43 16.09 7.41
C GLY A 275 12.89 17.22 6.55
N HIS A 276 12.79 18.38 7.17
CA HIS A 276 12.43 19.62 6.50
C HIS A 276 13.54 19.89 5.49
N LEU A 277 13.31 19.54 4.22
CA LEU A 277 14.13 20.03 3.12
C LEU A 277 13.87 21.53 3.05
N ALA A 278 14.76 22.32 3.65
CA ALA A 278 14.85 23.73 3.36
C ALA A 278 14.91 23.93 1.83
N PRO A 279 14.19 24.91 1.27
CA PRO A 279 14.28 25.19 -0.16
C PRO A 279 15.74 25.55 -0.47
N GLY A 280 16.34 24.82 -1.41
CA GLY A 280 17.74 24.98 -1.82
C GLY A 280 18.04 26.45 -2.12
N GLY A 281 18.88 27.05 -1.30
CA GLY A 281 19.44 28.38 -1.54
C GLY A 281 20.16 28.36 -2.88
N ARG A 282 19.73 29.20 -3.79
CA ARG A 282 20.50 29.51 -4.99
C ARG A 282 21.78 30.22 -4.53
N THR A 283 22.89 29.56 -4.56
CA THR A 283 24.20 30.20 -4.53
C THR A 283 24.39 30.85 -5.90
N GLY A 284 24.06 32.14 -5.98
CA GLY A 284 24.46 32.98 -7.09
C GLY A 284 25.95 33.26 -7.01
N SER A 285 26.75 32.60 -7.81
CA SER A 285 28.10 33.04 -8.14
C SER A 285 28.00 34.15 -9.15
N GLY A 286 28.09 35.42 -8.67
CA GLY A 286 28.32 36.56 -9.50
C GLY A 286 29.74 36.50 -10.09
N PRO A 287 29.92 37.00 -11.33
CA PRO A 287 31.26 37.09 -11.92
C PRO A 287 32.06 38.22 -11.28
N ASP A 288 33.23 37.88 -10.79
CA ASP A 288 34.28 38.77 -10.35
C ASP A 288 34.75 39.62 -11.55
N ARG A 289 34.54 40.95 -11.49
CA ARG A 289 35.11 41.93 -12.45
C ARG A 289 36.50 42.30 -11.96
N GLY A 290 37.48 41.63 -12.54
CA GLY A 290 38.87 42.02 -12.37
C GLY A 290 39.12 43.45 -12.80
N ALA A 291 39.77 44.19 -11.91
CA ALA A 291 40.23 45.56 -12.11
C ALA A 291 41.34 45.62 -13.20
N VAL A 292 41.14 46.51 -14.12
CA VAL A 292 42.17 46.93 -15.08
C VAL A 292 43.13 47.85 -14.31
N ASP A 293 44.39 47.47 -14.17
CA ASP A 293 45.47 48.34 -13.75
C ASP A 293 46.19 48.85 -14.99
N SER A 294 46.16 50.18 -15.08
CA SER A 294 46.86 50.94 -16.09
C SER A 294 48.29 51.21 -15.62
N ARG A 295 49.31 50.74 -16.32
CA ARG A 295 50.57 51.50 -16.50
C ARG A 295 51.49 50.84 -17.53
N ARG A 296 51.77 51.65 -18.53
CA ARG A 296 52.86 51.78 -19.54
C ARG A 296 52.78 50.85 -20.74
#